data_e05f27f9b58b2dd32848a289f8e139c1
#
_entry.id   e05f27f9b58b2dd32848a289f8e139c1
#
_cell.length_a   1.000
_cell.length_b   1.000
_cell.length_c   1.000
_cell.angle_alpha   90.00
_cell.angle_beta   90.00
_cell.angle_gamma   90.00
#
_symmetry.space_group_name_H-M   'P 1'
#
loop_
_entity.id
_entity.type
_entity.pdbx_description
1 polymer ?
#
loop_
_entity_poly.entity_id
_entity_poly.type
_entity_poly.pdbx_seq_one_letter_code
_entity_poly.pdbx_strand_id
1 'polypeptide(L)'
;SLWGLVNKDQKTVILLYGNGSGGREVLTDFLGDAELKSIMSDGYNAYVFIGNELKSAWFKDTVHQVCMSHAKNKFVKASNQSGEPTSERFSEILKEFFMRERKYDDAGFTSKERLRERHSLETKEILIEWRCLLDSEQSTGSESRSQQYRADLNNLNRYWKEIFHYLVDGK
;
A
#
# COMPACT_ATOMS: atom_id res chain seq x y z
N SER A 1 1.42 11.12 19.08
CA SER A 1 1.04 9.99 18.17
C SER A 1 1.40 8.66 18.80
N LEU A 2 0.60 7.66 18.52
CA LEU A 2 0.86 6.27 18.90
C LEU A 2 1.22 5.47 17.65
N TRP A 3 2.34 4.77 17.67
CA TRP A 3 2.81 3.90 16.61
C TRP A 3 2.65 2.44 17.03
N GLY A 4 2.08 1.62 16.18
CA GLY A 4 1.96 0.18 16.42
C GLY A 4 2.81 -0.59 15.42
N LEU A 5 3.77 -1.36 15.90
CA LEU A 5 4.58 -2.27 15.09
C LEU A 5 4.20 -3.72 15.41
N VAL A 6 4.03 -4.51 14.38
CA VAL A 6 3.65 -5.93 14.52
C VAL A 6 4.67 -6.79 13.79
N ASN A 7 5.26 -7.74 14.50
CA ASN A 7 6.03 -8.83 13.91
C ASN A 7 5.19 -10.10 13.99
N LYS A 8 4.68 -10.56 12.85
CA LYS A 8 3.79 -11.73 12.77
C LYS A 8 4.52 -13.04 13.04
N ASP A 9 5.77 -13.15 12.59
CA ASP A 9 6.57 -14.36 12.74
C ASP A 9 6.90 -14.61 14.22
N GLN A 10 7.23 -13.54 14.95
CA GLN A 10 7.53 -13.58 16.37
C GLN A 10 6.31 -13.33 17.27
N LYS A 11 5.12 -13.12 16.70
CA LYS A 11 3.88 -12.83 17.44
C LYS A 11 4.02 -11.68 18.43
N THR A 12 4.79 -10.66 18.06
CA THR A 12 5.12 -9.52 18.91
C THR A 12 4.42 -8.27 18.44
N VAL A 13 3.89 -7.49 19.37
CA VAL A 13 3.35 -6.15 19.14
C VAL A 13 4.11 -5.16 20.01
N ILE A 14 4.58 -4.08 19.40
CA ILE A 14 5.28 -3.00 20.09
C ILE A 14 4.48 -1.71 19.88
N LEU A 15 4.18 -1.01 20.95
CA LEU A 15 3.51 0.29 20.93
C LEU A 15 4.51 1.37 21.32
N LEU A 16 4.72 2.34 20.45
CA LEU A 16 5.60 3.49 20.69
C LEU A 16 4.76 4.75 20.83
N TYR A 17 5.02 5.50 21.88
CA TYR A 17 4.39 6.79 22.10
C TYR A 17 5.34 7.93 21.70
N GLY A 18 5.00 8.63 20.62
CA GLY A 18 5.82 9.71 20.06
C GLY A 18 5.60 11.09 20.69
N ASN A 19 5.15 11.17 21.94
CA ASN A 19 4.95 12.43 22.70
C ASN A 19 4.38 13.59 21.84
N GLY A 20 3.33 13.29 21.06
CA GLY A 20 2.69 14.26 20.14
C GLY A 20 3.30 14.31 18.74
N SER A 21 4.54 13.87 18.53
CA SER A 21 5.15 13.79 17.20
C SER A 21 4.56 12.64 16.38
N GLY A 22 4.18 12.91 15.13
CA GLY A 22 3.87 11.93 14.11
C GLY A 22 4.98 11.83 13.03
N GLY A 23 6.14 12.44 13.32
CA GLY A 23 7.28 12.48 12.42
C GLY A 23 7.99 11.14 12.29
N ARG A 24 8.76 10.98 11.21
CA ARG A 24 9.55 9.77 10.93
C ARG A 24 10.58 9.48 12.03
N GLU A 25 11.01 10.52 12.74
CA GLU A 25 12.05 10.45 13.78
C GLU A 25 11.71 9.43 14.86
N VAL A 26 10.44 9.36 15.27
CA VAL A 26 9.96 8.39 16.29
C VAL A 26 10.25 6.96 15.83
N LEU A 27 10.02 6.68 14.55
CA LEU A 27 10.24 5.34 13.99
C LEU A 27 11.73 5.07 13.74
N THR A 28 12.47 6.04 13.19
CA THR A 28 13.89 5.89 12.92
C THR A 28 14.71 5.75 14.20
N ASP A 29 14.39 6.50 15.24
CA ASP A 29 15.06 6.41 16.53
C ASP A 29 14.80 5.05 17.21
N PHE A 30 13.57 4.54 17.06
CA PHE A 30 13.23 3.22 17.59
C PHE A 30 13.89 2.08 16.80
N LEU A 31 13.85 2.14 15.48
CA LEU A 31 14.43 1.10 14.63
C LEU A 31 15.96 1.11 14.67
N GLY A 32 16.57 2.30 14.87
CA GLY A 32 18.03 2.46 14.95
C GLY A 32 18.71 1.89 13.71
N ASP A 33 19.59 0.94 13.92
CA ASP A 33 20.36 0.21 12.92
C ASP A 33 19.81 -1.20 12.63
N ALA A 34 18.54 -1.45 12.99
CA ALA A 34 17.92 -2.76 12.75
C ALA A 34 17.92 -3.14 11.28
N GLU A 35 18.41 -4.33 10.96
CA GLU A 35 18.33 -4.90 9.62
C GLU A 35 16.94 -5.46 9.35
N LEU A 36 16.14 -4.74 8.57
CA LEU A 36 14.81 -5.14 8.21
C LEU A 36 14.75 -5.56 6.73
N LYS A 37 14.27 -6.77 6.47
CA LYS A 37 14.03 -7.25 5.10
C LYS A 37 12.87 -6.52 4.45
N SER A 38 11.77 -6.35 5.18
CA SER A 38 10.58 -5.67 4.68
C SER A 38 9.80 -5.01 5.81
N ILE A 39 9.06 -3.98 5.45
CA ILE A 39 8.10 -3.29 6.32
C ILE A 39 6.82 -3.03 5.55
N MET A 40 5.66 -3.33 6.16
CA MET A 40 4.36 -2.92 5.64
C MET A 40 3.83 -1.72 6.43
N SER A 41 3.36 -0.69 5.72
CA SER A 41 2.76 0.50 6.33
C SER A 41 1.38 0.82 5.75
N ASP A 42 0.70 1.80 6.35
CA ASP A 42 -0.56 2.35 5.85
C ASP A 42 -0.39 3.38 4.72
N GLY A 43 0.86 3.64 4.30
CA GLY A 43 1.21 4.64 3.29
C GLY A 43 1.18 6.08 3.81
N TYR A 44 1.34 6.30 5.12
CA TYR A 44 1.55 7.63 5.66
C TYR A 44 2.91 8.20 5.23
N ASN A 45 2.99 9.52 5.04
CA ASN A 45 4.18 10.18 4.52
C ASN A 45 5.45 9.99 5.38
N ALA A 46 5.31 9.66 6.66
CA ALA A 46 6.44 9.39 7.53
C ALA A 46 7.28 8.18 7.10
N TYR A 47 6.71 7.26 6.27
CA TYR A 47 7.39 6.04 5.81
C TYR A 47 8.16 6.19 4.48
N VAL A 48 8.18 7.37 3.86
CA VAL A 48 8.82 7.57 2.53
C VAL A 48 10.34 7.41 2.52
N PHE A 49 10.97 7.22 3.67
CA PHE A 49 12.41 6.95 3.78
C PHE A 49 12.75 5.47 3.58
N ILE A 50 11.79 4.57 3.75
CA ILE A 50 11.99 3.12 3.64
C ILE A 50 12.19 2.78 2.16
N GLY A 51 13.24 2.01 1.83
CA GLY A 51 13.60 1.66 0.47
C GLY A 51 14.10 2.85 -0.37
N ASN A 52 14.52 3.94 0.27
CA ASN A 52 14.95 5.15 -0.40
C ASN A 52 16.33 5.60 0.07
N GLU A 53 17.36 5.35 -0.75
CA GLU A 53 18.76 5.66 -0.44
C GLU A 53 19.01 7.15 -0.18
N LEU A 54 18.29 8.03 -0.89
CA LEU A 54 18.45 9.48 -0.72
C LEU A 54 17.89 9.99 0.62
N LYS A 55 17.02 9.19 1.26
CA LYS A 55 16.36 9.56 2.51
C LYS A 55 16.88 8.82 3.72
N SER A 56 17.42 7.61 3.53
CA SER A 56 18.01 6.82 4.60
C SER A 56 18.99 5.78 4.05
N ALA A 57 20.24 5.86 4.45
CA ALA A 57 21.25 4.85 4.12
C ALA A 57 20.95 3.51 4.82
N TRP A 58 20.33 3.54 6.01
CA TRP A 58 20.06 2.34 6.81
C TRP A 58 18.94 1.48 6.26
N PHE A 59 17.91 2.10 5.67
CA PHE A 59 16.70 1.41 5.19
C PHE A 59 16.58 1.40 3.65
N LYS A 60 17.66 1.69 2.93
CA LYS A 60 17.65 1.75 1.44
C LYS A 60 17.29 0.40 0.81
N ASP A 61 17.74 -0.70 1.41
CA ASP A 61 17.53 -2.06 0.93
C ASP A 61 16.29 -2.75 1.55
N THR A 62 15.60 -2.06 2.46
CA THR A 62 14.38 -2.55 3.08
C THR A 62 13.23 -2.46 2.08
N VAL A 63 12.55 -3.57 1.84
CA VAL A 63 11.37 -3.60 0.99
C VAL A 63 10.21 -2.89 1.69
N HIS A 64 9.75 -1.79 1.13
CA HIS A 64 8.54 -1.12 1.59
C HIS A 64 7.33 -1.67 0.87
N GLN A 65 6.35 -2.15 1.64
CA GLN A 65 5.04 -2.52 1.12
C GLN A 65 3.98 -1.61 1.74
N VAL A 66 3.10 -1.06 0.92
CA VAL A 66 1.95 -0.29 1.40
C VAL A 66 0.72 -1.19 1.45
N CYS A 67 0.01 -1.11 2.56
CA CYS A 67 -1.17 -1.94 2.82
C CYS A 67 -2.30 -1.60 1.84
N MET A 68 -2.65 -2.55 0.99
CA MET A 68 -3.71 -2.43 -0.01
C MET A 68 -5.10 -2.19 0.62
N SER A 69 -5.35 -2.72 1.84
CA SER A 69 -6.60 -2.45 2.57
C SER A 69 -6.75 -0.98 2.93
N HIS A 70 -5.66 -0.30 3.32
CA HIS A 70 -5.69 1.14 3.58
C HIS A 70 -5.92 1.93 2.30
N ALA A 71 -5.28 1.57 1.18
CA ALA A 71 -5.53 2.17 -0.12
C ALA A 71 -7.00 2.01 -0.53
N LYS A 72 -7.56 0.80 -0.44
CA LYS A 72 -8.98 0.55 -0.73
C LYS A 72 -9.91 1.42 0.11
N ASN A 73 -9.68 1.49 1.43
CA ASN A 73 -10.55 2.23 2.34
C ASN A 73 -10.57 3.74 2.04
N LYS A 74 -9.51 4.32 1.48
CA LYS A 74 -9.51 5.71 1.01
C LYS A 74 -10.55 5.91 -0.09
N PHE A 75 -10.58 5.05 -1.10
CA PHE A 75 -11.54 5.14 -2.20
C PHE A 75 -12.98 4.82 -1.75
N VAL A 76 -13.18 3.87 -0.83
CA VAL A 76 -14.50 3.64 -0.23
C VAL A 76 -15.00 4.89 0.50
N LYS A 77 -14.15 5.57 1.26
CA LYS A 77 -14.51 6.83 1.93
C LYS A 77 -14.82 7.94 0.91
N ALA A 78 -14.01 8.08 -0.13
CA ALA A 78 -14.24 9.09 -1.17
C ALA A 78 -15.57 8.85 -1.90
N SER A 79 -15.93 7.61 -2.22
CA SER A 79 -17.23 7.27 -2.80
C SER A 79 -18.38 7.66 -1.87
N ASN A 80 -18.29 7.27 -0.60
CA ASN A 80 -19.38 7.48 0.37
C ASN A 80 -19.55 8.95 0.80
N GLN A 81 -18.47 9.72 0.87
CA GLN A 81 -18.49 11.09 1.40
C GLN A 81 -18.60 12.15 0.33
N SER A 82 -17.99 11.93 -0.82
CA SER A 82 -17.89 12.93 -1.89
C SER A 82 -18.67 12.56 -3.14
N GLY A 83 -19.26 11.36 -3.19
CA GLY A 83 -20.03 10.88 -4.35
C GLY A 83 -19.18 10.76 -5.63
N GLU A 84 -17.87 10.56 -5.48
CA GLU A 84 -16.96 10.46 -6.63
C GLU A 84 -17.19 9.14 -7.40
N PRO A 85 -17.79 9.17 -8.59
CA PRO A 85 -18.24 7.95 -9.27
C PRO A 85 -17.11 6.97 -9.57
N THR A 86 -15.95 7.48 -9.95
CA THR A 86 -14.79 6.67 -10.32
C THR A 86 -14.12 6.02 -9.10
N SER A 87 -14.35 6.56 -7.90
CA SER A 87 -13.76 6.03 -6.67
C SER A 87 -14.32 4.64 -6.32
N GLU A 88 -15.56 4.34 -6.68
CA GLU A 88 -16.14 3.01 -6.56
C GLU A 88 -15.36 2.00 -7.40
N ARG A 89 -15.06 2.34 -8.66
CA ARG A 89 -14.29 1.48 -9.56
C ARG A 89 -12.89 1.17 -9.01
N PHE A 90 -12.21 2.15 -8.41
CA PHE A 90 -10.93 1.91 -7.73
C PHE A 90 -11.06 0.89 -6.59
N SER A 91 -12.12 1.00 -5.78
CA SER A 91 -12.35 0.07 -4.68
C SER A 91 -12.72 -1.34 -5.14
N GLU A 92 -13.45 -1.47 -6.25
CA GLU A 92 -13.81 -2.76 -6.86
C GLU A 92 -12.58 -3.50 -7.39
N ILE A 93 -11.70 -2.82 -8.12
CA ILE A 93 -10.46 -3.42 -8.62
C ILE A 93 -9.60 -3.93 -7.45
N LEU A 94 -9.45 -3.14 -6.38
CA LEU A 94 -8.74 -3.59 -5.19
C LEU A 94 -9.39 -4.79 -4.51
N LYS A 95 -10.73 -4.82 -4.49
CA LYS A 95 -11.49 -5.95 -3.96
C LYS A 95 -11.22 -7.22 -4.77
N GLU A 96 -11.05 -7.11 -6.08
CA GLU A 96 -10.73 -8.25 -6.94
C GLU A 96 -9.39 -8.88 -6.58
N PHE A 97 -8.34 -8.09 -6.31
CA PHE A 97 -7.07 -8.62 -5.81
C PHE A 97 -7.23 -9.41 -4.51
N PHE A 98 -8.00 -8.89 -3.54
CA PHE A 98 -8.29 -9.62 -2.30
C PHE A 98 -9.05 -10.93 -2.54
N MET A 99 -10.00 -10.92 -3.46
CA MET A 99 -10.76 -12.14 -3.80
C MET A 99 -9.87 -13.19 -4.46
N ARG A 100 -8.91 -12.80 -5.30
CA ARG A 100 -7.92 -13.71 -5.89
C ARG A 100 -7.04 -14.35 -4.83
N GLU A 101 -6.47 -13.55 -3.92
CA GLU A 101 -5.65 -14.07 -2.83
C GLU A 101 -6.44 -15.05 -1.95
N ARG A 102 -7.70 -14.74 -1.65
CA ARG A 102 -8.56 -15.67 -0.90
C ARG A 102 -8.79 -16.99 -1.63
N LYS A 103 -9.00 -16.97 -2.95
CA LYS A 103 -9.11 -18.20 -3.75
C LYS A 103 -7.84 -19.04 -3.66
N TYR A 104 -6.66 -18.41 -3.64
CA TYR A 104 -5.39 -19.13 -3.49
C TYR A 104 -5.25 -19.75 -2.10
N ASP A 105 -5.70 -19.05 -1.04
CA ASP A 105 -5.75 -19.58 0.31
C ASP A 105 -6.70 -20.78 0.41
N ASP A 106 -7.93 -20.64 -0.09
CA ASP A 106 -8.96 -21.68 -0.08
C ASP A 106 -8.54 -22.93 -0.88
N ALA A 107 -7.78 -22.74 -1.95
CA ALA A 107 -7.25 -23.82 -2.77
C ALA A 107 -5.95 -24.43 -2.21
N GLY A 108 -5.40 -23.89 -1.13
CA GLY A 108 -4.17 -24.38 -0.51
C GLY A 108 -2.92 -24.19 -1.37
N PHE A 109 -2.86 -23.14 -2.17
CA PHE A 109 -1.73 -22.88 -3.06
C PHE A 109 -0.43 -22.72 -2.29
N THR A 110 0.62 -23.38 -2.76
CA THR A 110 1.99 -23.13 -2.32
C THR A 110 2.45 -21.73 -2.74
N SER A 111 3.48 -21.19 -2.08
CA SER A 111 4.07 -19.90 -2.46
C SER A 111 4.47 -19.83 -3.93
N LYS A 112 4.94 -20.94 -4.51
CA LYS A 112 5.34 -21.01 -5.93
C LYS A 112 4.13 -20.91 -6.87
N GLU A 113 3.04 -21.61 -6.55
CA GLU A 113 1.81 -21.56 -7.33
C GLU A 113 1.17 -20.17 -7.23
N ARG A 114 1.11 -19.60 -6.03
CA ARG A 114 0.60 -18.26 -5.81
C ARG A 114 1.40 -17.21 -6.59
N LEU A 115 2.72 -17.29 -6.57
CA LEU A 115 3.58 -16.39 -7.34
C LEU A 115 3.28 -16.49 -8.85
N ARG A 116 3.10 -17.69 -9.38
CA ARG A 116 2.74 -17.89 -10.79
C ARG A 116 1.41 -17.23 -11.14
N GLU A 117 0.38 -17.40 -10.31
CA GLU A 117 -0.94 -16.79 -10.53
C GLU A 117 -0.92 -15.27 -10.39
N ARG A 118 -0.12 -14.73 -9.45
CA ARG A 118 0.12 -13.28 -9.34
C ARG A 118 0.75 -12.67 -10.60
N HIS A 119 1.46 -13.49 -11.40
CA HIS A 119 2.05 -13.09 -12.68
C HIS A 119 1.23 -13.53 -13.91
N SER A 120 0.00 -14.01 -13.72
CA SER A 120 -0.89 -14.40 -14.81
C SER A 120 -1.24 -13.21 -15.73
N LEU A 121 -1.69 -13.54 -16.93
CA LEU A 121 -2.16 -12.54 -17.89
C LEU A 121 -3.33 -11.73 -17.32
N GLU A 122 -4.28 -12.39 -16.68
CA GLU A 122 -5.42 -11.74 -16.03
C GLU A 122 -5.02 -10.71 -14.97
N THR A 123 -4.02 -11.05 -14.13
CA THR A 123 -3.51 -10.10 -13.14
C THR A 123 -2.89 -8.86 -13.80
N LYS A 124 -2.15 -9.07 -14.89
CA LYS A 124 -1.55 -7.97 -15.67
C LYS A 124 -2.61 -7.09 -16.32
N GLU A 125 -3.67 -7.67 -16.86
CA GLU A 125 -4.78 -6.92 -17.46
C GLU A 125 -5.48 -6.02 -16.42
N ILE A 126 -5.74 -6.53 -15.22
CA ILE A 126 -6.31 -5.75 -14.12
C ILE A 126 -5.37 -4.60 -13.71
N LEU A 127 -4.06 -4.85 -13.64
CA LEU A 127 -3.08 -3.81 -13.31
C LEU A 127 -3.04 -2.72 -14.38
N ILE A 128 -3.11 -3.10 -15.65
CA ILE A 128 -3.15 -2.15 -16.77
C ILE A 128 -4.44 -1.32 -16.71
N GLU A 129 -5.59 -1.95 -16.52
CA GLU A 129 -6.86 -1.24 -16.36
C GLU A 129 -6.77 -0.21 -15.23
N TRP A 130 -6.26 -0.64 -14.09
CA TRP A 130 -6.17 0.24 -12.92
C TRP A 130 -5.19 1.39 -13.15
N ARG A 131 -4.06 1.12 -13.82
CA ARG A 131 -3.11 2.18 -14.17
C ARG A 131 -3.73 3.19 -15.15
N CYS A 132 -4.40 2.72 -16.20
CA CYS A 132 -5.09 3.58 -17.17
C CYS A 132 -6.18 4.44 -16.48
N LEU A 133 -6.94 3.86 -15.55
CA LEU A 133 -7.93 4.59 -14.78
C LEU A 133 -7.30 5.69 -13.94
N LEU A 134 -6.19 5.39 -13.24
CA LEU A 134 -5.46 6.37 -12.44
C LEU A 134 -4.91 7.52 -13.30
N ASP A 135 -4.30 7.20 -14.43
CA ASP A 135 -3.73 8.20 -15.34
C ASP A 135 -4.83 9.10 -15.93
N SER A 136 -5.97 8.51 -16.29
CA SER A 136 -7.14 9.25 -16.77
C SER A 136 -7.67 10.23 -15.72
N GLU A 137 -7.85 9.77 -14.47
CA GLU A 137 -8.34 10.60 -13.38
C GLU A 137 -7.37 11.73 -13.01
N GLN A 138 -6.06 11.49 -13.09
CA GLN A 138 -5.05 12.52 -12.85
C GLN A 138 -4.98 13.55 -13.99
N SER A 139 -5.33 13.15 -15.21
CA SER A 139 -5.36 14.04 -16.39
C SER A 139 -6.64 14.88 -16.45
N THR A 140 -7.71 14.41 -15.84
CA THR A 140 -8.98 15.13 -15.78
C THR A 140 -8.84 16.33 -14.84
N GLY A 141 -9.21 17.53 -15.33
CA GLY A 141 -8.99 18.79 -14.63
C GLY A 141 -9.41 18.75 -13.15
N SER A 142 -8.52 19.23 -12.32
CA SER A 142 -8.60 19.14 -10.84
C SER A 142 -9.79 19.90 -10.21
N GLU A 143 -10.45 20.79 -10.96
CA GLU A 143 -11.48 21.69 -10.44
C GLU A 143 -12.80 20.99 -10.11
N SER A 144 -13.06 19.85 -10.75
CA SER A 144 -14.31 19.09 -10.57
C SER A 144 -14.25 18.01 -9.47
N ARG A 145 -13.07 17.77 -8.86
CA ARG A 145 -12.87 16.70 -7.89
C ARG A 145 -12.64 17.23 -6.49
N SER A 146 -13.09 16.50 -5.47
CA SER A 146 -12.85 16.87 -4.08
C SER A 146 -11.34 16.87 -3.75
N GLN A 147 -10.92 17.75 -2.85
CA GLN A 147 -9.52 17.82 -2.40
C GLN A 147 -9.03 16.48 -1.83
N GLN A 148 -9.90 15.80 -1.08
CA GLN A 148 -9.56 14.50 -0.49
C GLN A 148 -9.34 13.44 -1.55
N TYR A 149 -10.22 13.34 -2.56
CA TYR A 149 -10.08 12.37 -3.64
C TYR A 149 -8.78 12.58 -4.43
N ARG A 150 -8.43 13.83 -4.73
CA ARG A 150 -7.14 14.16 -5.37
C ARG A 150 -5.95 13.73 -4.52
N ALA A 151 -6.03 13.92 -3.21
CA ALA A 151 -4.97 13.46 -2.30
C ALA A 151 -4.85 11.92 -2.29
N ASP A 152 -5.97 11.21 -2.40
CA ASP A 152 -6.00 9.74 -2.47
C ASP A 152 -5.44 9.21 -3.80
N LEU A 153 -5.76 9.86 -4.94
CA LEU A 153 -5.16 9.55 -6.25
C LEU A 153 -3.64 9.79 -6.24
N ASN A 154 -3.19 10.92 -5.69
CA ASN A 154 -1.77 11.25 -5.56
C ASN A 154 -1.05 10.26 -4.64
N ASN A 155 -1.68 9.81 -3.58
CA ASN A 155 -1.14 8.80 -2.68
C ASN A 155 -1.01 7.44 -3.40
N LEU A 156 -2.03 7.02 -4.13
CA LEU A 156 -2.01 5.80 -4.93
C LEU A 156 -0.89 5.86 -5.98
N ASN A 157 -0.77 6.95 -6.71
CA ASN A 157 0.29 7.12 -7.71
C ASN A 157 1.69 7.09 -7.09
N ARG A 158 1.86 7.77 -5.95
CA ARG A 158 3.14 7.80 -5.22
C ARG A 158 3.59 6.42 -4.77
N TYR A 159 2.66 5.62 -4.24
CA TYR A 159 2.95 4.32 -3.67
C TYR A 159 2.56 3.15 -4.59
N TRP A 160 2.41 3.41 -5.88
CA TRP A 160 2.03 2.39 -6.86
C TRP A 160 2.90 1.13 -6.76
N LYS A 161 4.20 1.32 -6.78
CA LYS A 161 5.17 0.22 -6.70
C LYS A 161 5.09 -0.52 -5.35
N GLU A 162 4.98 0.22 -4.27
CA GLU A 162 4.95 -0.31 -2.91
C GLU A 162 3.63 -1.07 -2.62
N ILE A 163 2.52 -0.62 -3.19
CA ILE A 163 1.22 -1.31 -3.07
C ILE A 163 1.30 -2.69 -3.75
N PHE A 164 1.97 -2.79 -4.89
CA PHE A 164 2.08 -4.04 -5.65
C PHE A 164 3.34 -4.85 -5.36
N HIS A 165 4.11 -4.47 -4.35
CA HIS A 165 5.31 -5.22 -3.99
C HIS A 165 5.02 -6.68 -3.63
N TYR A 166 3.82 -7.00 -3.14
CA TYR A 166 3.40 -8.36 -2.84
C TYR A 166 3.38 -9.29 -4.07
N LEU A 167 3.36 -8.73 -5.29
CA LEU A 167 3.40 -9.51 -6.52
C LEU A 167 4.77 -10.13 -6.79
N VAL A 168 5.85 -9.69 -6.10
CA VAL A 168 7.21 -10.18 -6.36
C VAL A 168 7.56 -11.46 -5.61
N ASP A 169 6.75 -11.87 -4.64
CA ASP A 169 6.90 -13.15 -3.98
C ASP A 169 5.55 -13.85 -3.77
N GLY A 170 5.55 -15.09 -3.32
CA GLY A 170 4.34 -15.89 -3.13
C GLY A 170 3.90 -16.04 -1.67
N LYS A 171 4.52 -15.30 -0.76
CA LYS A 171 4.20 -15.36 0.67
C LYS A 171 3.04 -14.45 1.04
#